data_8589044370e6d30011e67c6f009df778
#
_entry.id   8589044370e6d30011e67c6f009df778
#
_cell.length_a   1.000
_cell.length_b   1.000
_cell.length_c   1.000
_cell.angle_alpha   90.00
_cell.angle_beta   90.00
_cell.angle_gamma   90.00
#
_symmetry.space_group_name_H-M   'P 1'
#
loop_
_entity.id
_entity.type
_entity.pdbx_description
1 polymer ?
#
loop_
_entity_poly.entity_id
_entity_poly.type
_entity_poly.pdbx_seq_one_letter_code
_entity_poly.pdbx_strand_id
1 'polypeptide(L)'
;MFLINGLEQDTLPASDRAIQFGDGCFTTACILNGDVCLLEAHIRRLQHGCEKLMIPFTHWDTLRQEMCELGTGKDSGVLKVIISRGSGGRGYSAASCLNPTRILSVSAYPAHYSRWREEGVTLTLSPVRLGRNPMLAGLKHLNRLEQVLIRTHLEQTDA
;
A
#
# COMPACT_ATOMS: atom_id res chain seq x y z
N MET A 1 -14.69 -3.26 -2.22
CA MET A 1 -14.38 -4.70 -2.10
C MET A 1 -12.92 -4.84 -1.70
N PHE A 2 -12.66 -5.60 -0.64
CA PHE A 2 -11.30 -5.99 -0.25
C PHE A 2 -11.15 -7.51 -0.41
N LEU A 3 -9.99 -7.92 -0.91
CA LEU A 3 -9.57 -9.32 -0.94
C LEU A 3 -8.49 -9.48 0.14
N ILE A 4 -8.80 -10.21 1.22
CA ILE A 4 -7.88 -10.44 2.33
C ILE A 4 -7.53 -11.92 2.38
N ASN A 5 -6.26 -12.25 2.15
CA ASN A 5 -5.77 -13.63 2.07
C ASN A 5 -6.56 -14.52 1.08
N GLY A 6 -7.05 -13.94 -0.02
CA GLY A 6 -7.82 -14.64 -1.05
C GLY A 6 -9.32 -14.73 -0.77
N LEU A 7 -9.82 -14.14 0.31
CA LEU A 7 -11.23 -14.11 0.64
C LEU A 7 -11.79 -12.68 0.52
N GLU A 8 -12.96 -12.56 -0.09
CA GLU A 8 -13.67 -11.29 -0.14
C GLU A 8 -14.24 -10.97 1.24
N GLN A 9 -13.72 -9.95 1.89
CA GLN A 9 -14.12 -9.50 3.23
C GLN A 9 -13.65 -8.07 3.48
N ASP A 10 -14.24 -7.39 4.47
CA ASP A 10 -13.93 -6.00 4.83
C ASP A 10 -13.43 -5.83 6.27
N THR A 11 -13.18 -6.93 6.98
CA THR A 11 -12.74 -6.94 8.36
C THR A 11 -11.33 -7.49 8.50
N LEU A 12 -10.55 -6.83 9.36
CA LEU A 12 -9.21 -7.26 9.74
C LEU A 12 -9.15 -7.34 11.27
N PRO A 13 -8.54 -8.38 11.85
CA PRO A 13 -8.38 -8.46 13.30
C PRO A 13 -7.65 -7.22 13.86
N ALA A 14 -8.18 -6.63 14.93
CA ALA A 14 -7.54 -5.49 15.61
C ALA A 14 -6.14 -5.84 16.16
N SER A 15 -5.81 -7.12 16.27
CA SER A 15 -4.49 -7.64 16.62
C SER A 15 -3.51 -7.68 15.45
N ASP A 16 -3.95 -7.37 14.21
CA ASP A 16 -3.02 -7.30 13.08
C ASP A 16 -2.00 -6.18 13.32
N ARG A 17 -0.74 -6.49 13.06
CA ARG A 17 0.38 -5.58 13.36
C ARG A 17 0.43 -4.36 12.43
N ALA A 18 -0.29 -4.38 11.31
CA ALA A 18 -0.50 -3.16 10.51
C ALA A 18 -1.27 -2.10 11.31
N ILE A 19 -2.28 -2.52 12.08
CA ILE A 19 -3.09 -1.64 12.93
C ILE A 19 -2.29 -1.21 14.17
N GLN A 20 -1.62 -2.17 14.82
CA GLN A 20 -0.92 -1.93 16.08
C GLN A 20 0.34 -1.08 15.92
N PHE A 21 1.10 -1.26 14.83
CA PHE A 21 2.45 -0.72 14.69
C PHE A 21 2.75 -0.17 13.29
N GLY A 22 1.84 -0.29 12.31
CA GLY A 22 2.17 -0.02 10.92
C GLY A 22 3.22 -1.01 10.36
N ASP A 23 3.27 -2.24 10.90
CA ASP A 23 4.26 -3.25 10.56
C ASP A 23 3.91 -3.94 9.24
N GLY A 24 4.32 -3.32 8.14
CA GLY A 24 4.01 -3.77 6.80
C GLY A 24 4.45 -2.78 5.72
N CYS A 25 4.23 -3.17 4.47
CA CYS A 25 4.51 -2.36 3.29
C CYS A 25 3.34 -2.42 2.30
N PHE A 26 3.35 -1.50 1.33
CA PHE A 26 2.28 -1.45 0.34
C PHE A 26 2.76 -0.94 -1.01
N THR A 27 1.93 -1.16 -2.01
CA THR A 27 2.07 -0.53 -3.32
C THR A 27 0.72 -0.09 -3.85
N THR A 28 0.74 0.80 -4.84
CA THR A 28 -0.46 1.26 -5.56
C THR A 28 -0.13 1.27 -7.04
N ALA A 29 -0.88 0.50 -7.81
CA ALA A 29 -0.72 0.32 -9.24
C ALA A 29 -1.91 0.89 -10.00
N CYS A 30 -1.68 1.37 -11.22
CA CYS A 30 -2.74 1.70 -12.16
C CYS A 30 -3.22 0.42 -12.84
N ILE A 31 -4.52 0.29 -13.03
CA ILE A 31 -5.13 -0.68 -13.95
C ILE A 31 -5.52 0.10 -15.22
N LEU A 32 -5.18 -0.45 -16.38
CA LEU A 32 -5.54 0.10 -17.68
C LEU A 32 -5.85 -1.04 -18.66
N ASN A 33 -7.02 -1.00 -19.28
CA ASN A 33 -7.49 -2.00 -20.24
C ASN A 33 -7.38 -3.45 -19.74
N GLY A 34 -7.69 -3.68 -18.47
CA GLY A 34 -7.63 -5.00 -17.84
C GLY A 34 -6.26 -5.37 -17.24
N ASP A 35 -5.20 -4.63 -17.58
CA ASP A 35 -3.84 -4.93 -17.15
C ASP A 35 -3.40 -4.08 -15.96
N VAL A 36 -2.64 -4.68 -15.05
CA VAL A 36 -1.96 -3.96 -13.97
C VAL A 36 -0.65 -3.40 -14.51
N CYS A 37 -0.59 -2.09 -14.67
CA CYS A 37 0.60 -1.41 -15.19
C CYS A 37 1.81 -1.67 -14.30
N LEU A 38 2.95 -2.02 -14.91
CA LEU A 38 4.23 -2.27 -14.22
C LEU A 38 4.13 -3.35 -13.13
N LEU A 39 3.31 -4.37 -13.31
CA LEU A 39 3.05 -5.44 -12.34
C LEU A 39 4.33 -5.95 -11.66
N GLU A 40 5.33 -6.36 -12.44
CA GLU A 40 6.58 -6.92 -11.90
C GLU A 40 7.39 -5.89 -11.07
N ALA A 41 7.32 -4.62 -11.40
CA ALA A 41 7.95 -3.58 -10.60
C ALA A 41 7.24 -3.41 -9.24
N HIS A 42 5.92 -3.54 -9.21
CA HIS A 42 5.14 -3.53 -7.97
C HIS A 42 5.43 -4.75 -7.10
N ILE A 43 5.52 -5.95 -7.69
CA ILE A 43 5.92 -7.18 -6.98
C ILE A 43 7.33 -7.01 -6.39
N ARG A 44 8.32 -6.59 -7.17
CA ARG A 44 9.69 -6.35 -6.66
C ARG A 44 9.74 -5.33 -5.53
N ARG A 45 8.92 -4.27 -5.59
CA ARG A 45 8.82 -3.28 -4.51
C ARG A 45 8.30 -3.92 -3.21
N LEU A 46 7.28 -4.77 -3.29
CA LEU A 46 6.75 -5.48 -2.13
C LEU A 46 7.76 -6.49 -1.58
N GLN A 47 8.44 -7.25 -2.47
CA GLN A 47 9.52 -8.17 -2.09
C GLN A 47 10.61 -7.45 -1.30
N HIS A 48 11.10 -6.33 -1.86
CA HIS A 48 12.11 -5.51 -1.17
C HIS A 48 11.61 -4.98 0.18
N GLY A 49 10.33 -4.55 0.26
CA GLY A 49 9.70 -4.12 1.50
C GLY A 49 9.66 -5.23 2.55
N CYS A 50 9.21 -6.41 2.16
CA CYS A 50 9.15 -7.58 3.05
C CYS A 50 10.53 -8.02 3.51
N GLU A 51 11.52 -8.05 2.61
CA GLU A 51 12.90 -8.37 2.94
C GLU A 51 13.47 -7.40 3.99
N LYS A 52 13.38 -6.10 3.73
CA LYS A 52 13.89 -5.05 4.63
C LYS A 52 13.20 -5.03 5.99
N LEU A 53 11.90 -5.30 6.03
CA LEU A 53 11.11 -5.39 7.25
C LEU A 53 11.18 -6.80 7.88
N MET A 54 11.86 -7.76 7.25
CA MET A 54 11.95 -9.17 7.69
C MET A 54 10.55 -9.80 7.88
N ILE A 55 9.63 -9.52 6.94
CA ILE A 55 8.30 -10.11 6.90
C ILE A 55 8.39 -11.42 6.12
N PRO A 56 8.04 -12.60 6.68
CA PRO A 56 8.22 -13.90 6.04
C PRO A 56 7.09 -14.20 5.02
N PHE A 57 6.88 -13.32 4.06
CA PHE A 57 5.87 -13.51 3.02
C PHE A 57 6.41 -14.36 1.86
N THR A 58 5.70 -15.42 1.51
CA THR A 58 6.14 -16.41 0.49
C THR A 58 5.15 -16.58 -0.66
N HIS A 59 3.92 -16.08 -0.55
CA HIS A 59 2.84 -16.32 -1.53
C HIS A 59 2.88 -15.36 -2.74
N TRP A 60 4.06 -15.19 -3.37
CA TRP A 60 4.27 -14.22 -4.45
C TRP A 60 3.50 -14.55 -5.73
N ASP A 61 3.42 -15.83 -6.10
CA ASP A 61 2.70 -16.25 -7.31
C ASP A 61 1.20 -16.10 -7.13
N THR A 62 0.68 -16.44 -5.94
CA THR A 62 -0.73 -16.23 -5.60
C THR A 62 -1.06 -14.73 -5.62
N LEU A 63 -0.21 -13.89 -5.04
CA LEU A 63 -0.40 -12.44 -5.06
C LEU A 63 -0.41 -11.90 -6.49
N ARG A 64 0.50 -12.34 -7.35
CA ARG A 64 0.55 -11.95 -8.76
C ARG A 64 -0.75 -12.31 -9.46
N GLN A 65 -1.23 -13.53 -9.27
CA GLN A 65 -2.49 -14.01 -9.85
C GLN A 65 -3.67 -13.15 -9.39
N GLU A 66 -3.82 -12.92 -8.09
CA GLU A 66 -4.87 -12.08 -7.51
C GLU A 66 -4.83 -10.64 -8.05
N MET A 67 -3.64 -10.06 -8.23
CA MET A 67 -3.48 -8.73 -8.84
C MET A 67 -3.99 -8.70 -10.28
N CYS A 68 -3.66 -9.71 -11.09
CA CYS A 68 -4.14 -9.83 -12.48
C CYS A 68 -5.66 -10.02 -12.53
N GLU A 69 -6.20 -10.92 -11.72
CA GLU A 69 -7.65 -11.20 -11.66
C GLU A 69 -8.44 -9.94 -11.29
N LEU A 70 -7.97 -9.16 -10.33
CA LEU A 70 -8.60 -7.91 -9.93
C LEU A 70 -8.51 -6.80 -11.00
N GLY A 71 -7.55 -6.88 -11.91
CA GLY A 71 -7.43 -5.99 -13.08
C GLY A 71 -8.40 -6.37 -14.19
N THR A 72 -8.66 -7.67 -14.38
CA THR A 72 -9.43 -8.19 -15.51
C THR A 72 -10.81 -7.56 -15.60
N GLY A 73 -11.20 -7.16 -16.82
CA GLY A 73 -12.50 -6.56 -17.13
C GLY A 73 -12.69 -5.12 -16.63
N LYS A 74 -11.63 -4.42 -16.22
CA LYS A 74 -11.68 -3.02 -15.81
C LYS A 74 -10.95 -2.14 -16.84
N ASP A 75 -11.64 -1.18 -17.42
CA ASP A 75 -11.02 -0.22 -18.34
C ASP A 75 -9.95 0.62 -17.66
N SER A 76 -10.22 1.06 -16.43
CA SER A 76 -9.27 1.80 -15.59
C SER A 76 -9.56 1.60 -14.10
N GLY A 77 -8.51 1.73 -13.29
CA GLY A 77 -8.65 1.60 -11.85
C GLY A 77 -7.34 1.85 -11.11
N VAL A 78 -7.44 1.82 -9.79
CA VAL A 78 -6.30 1.88 -8.89
C VAL A 78 -6.32 0.64 -7.99
N LEU A 79 -5.32 -0.22 -8.18
CA LEU A 79 -5.10 -1.40 -7.33
C LEU A 79 -4.16 -1.03 -6.20
N LYS A 80 -4.60 -1.20 -4.97
CA LYS A 80 -3.76 -1.09 -3.78
C LYS A 80 -3.50 -2.47 -3.19
N VAL A 81 -2.24 -2.75 -2.91
CA VAL A 81 -1.81 -4.00 -2.27
C VAL A 81 -1.06 -3.67 -1.00
N ILE A 82 -1.45 -4.30 0.10
CA ILE A 82 -0.80 -4.18 1.40
C ILE A 82 -0.34 -5.58 1.82
N ILE A 83 0.86 -5.66 2.36
CA ILE A 83 1.36 -6.83 3.09
C ILE A 83 1.69 -6.38 4.50
N SER A 84 1.00 -6.95 5.49
CA SER A 84 1.33 -6.80 6.90
C SER A 84 2.04 -8.05 7.42
N ARG A 85 2.70 -7.94 8.57
CA ARG A 85 3.26 -9.10 9.25
C ARG A 85 2.17 -10.05 9.77
N GLY A 86 0.90 -9.65 9.77
CA GLY A 86 -0.21 -10.41 10.34
C GLY A 86 -0.39 -10.18 11.84
N SER A 87 -1.18 -11.04 12.46
CA SER A 87 -1.48 -10.99 13.89
C SER A 87 -0.50 -11.81 14.70
N GLY A 88 -0.25 -11.41 15.94
CA GLY A 88 0.58 -12.16 16.90
C GLY A 88 1.69 -11.31 17.53
N GLY A 89 2.57 -12.00 18.22
CA GLY A 89 3.64 -11.36 18.98
C GLY A 89 3.17 -10.73 20.30
N ARG A 90 4.14 -10.26 21.08
CA ARG A 90 3.89 -9.49 22.30
C ARG A 90 4.72 -8.21 22.25
N GLY A 91 4.06 -7.06 22.35
CA GLY A 91 4.72 -5.78 22.18
C GLY A 91 5.41 -5.71 20.81
N TYR A 92 6.66 -5.33 20.76
CA TYR A 92 7.40 -5.20 19.48
C TYR A 92 7.96 -6.54 18.96
N SER A 93 7.97 -7.61 19.75
CA SER A 93 8.45 -8.91 19.30
C SER A 93 7.52 -9.50 18.23
N ALA A 94 8.10 -9.91 17.11
CA ALA A 94 7.40 -10.54 16.00
C ALA A 94 7.70 -12.05 15.89
N ALA A 95 8.32 -12.65 16.89
CA ALA A 95 8.81 -14.03 16.83
C ALA A 95 7.71 -15.08 16.54
N SER A 96 6.47 -14.82 16.94
CA SER A 96 5.33 -15.71 16.68
C SER A 96 4.47 -15.32 15.49
N CYS A 97 4.84 -14.29 14.72
CA CYS A 97 4.09 -13.81 13.57
C CYS A 97 4.56 -14.53 12.30
N LEU A 98 4.02 -15.72 12.06
CA LEU A 98 4.44 -16.57 10.94
C LEU A 98 3.51 -16.49 9.72
N ASN A 99 2.36 -15.81 9.87
CA ASN A 99 1.31 -15.74 8.84
C ASN A 99 1.07 -14.29 8.43
N PRO A 100 1.86 -13.74 7.50
CA PRO A 100 1.62 -12.41 6.95
C PRO A 100 0.24 -12.30 6.31
N THR A 101 -0.39 -11.12 6.43
CA THR A 101 -1.66 -10.82 5.80
C THR A 101 -1.44 -10.05 4.52
N ARG A 102 -2.04 -10.48 3.40
CA ARG A 102 -2.12 -9.72 2.16
C ARG A 102 -3.53 -9.16 1.97
N ILE A 103 -3.61 -7.89 1.61
CA ILE A 103 -4.85 -7.16 1.42
C ILE A 103 -4.78 -6.47 0.06
N LEU A 104 -5.74 -6.75 -0.81
CA LEU A 104 -5.86 -6.12 -2.12
C LEU A 104 -7.19 -5.38 -2.18
N SER A 105 -7.20 -4.22 -2.83
CA SER A 105 -8.43 -3.47 -3.10
C SER A 105 -8.33 -2.71 -4.41
N VAL A 106 -9.44 -2.59 -5.11
CA VAL A 106 -9.55 -1.78 -6.33
C VAL A 106 -10.52 -0.64 -6.08
N SER A 107 -10.12 0.55 -6.50
CA SER A 107 -10.93 1.76 -6.50
C SER A 107 -10.97 2.37 -7.89
N ALA A 108 -11.92 3.29 -8.13
CA ALA A 108 -12.00 4.04 -9.37
C ALA A 108 -10.72 4.85 -9.62
N TYR A 109 -10.33 4.96 -10.89
CA TYR A 109 -9.26 5.88 -11.28
C TYR A 109 -9.71 7.32 -11.04
N PRO A 110 -8.89 8.19 -10.41
CA PRO A 110 -9.29 9.55 -10.10
C PRO A 110 -9.57 10.36 -11.37
N ALA A 111 -10.81 10.80 -11.56
CA ALA A 111 -11.26 11.49 -12.77
C ALA A 111 -10.48 12.80 -13.06
N HIS A 112 -10.01 13.46 -12.01
CA HIS A 112 -9.26 14.72 -12.13
C HIS A 112 -7.82 14.55 -12.66
N TYR A 113 -7.27 13.33 -12.73
CA TYR A 113 -5.89 13.11 -13.18
C TYR A 113 -5.70 13.45 -14.68
N SER A 114 -6.73 13.25 -15.51
CA SER A 114 -6.66 13.63 -16.93
C SER A 114 -6.48 15.14 -17.07
N ARG A 115 -7.27 15.93 -16.36
CA ARG A 115 -7.15 17.37 -16.32
C ARG A 115 -5.77 17.84 -15.82
N TRP A 116 -5.29 17.24 -14.72
CA TRP A 116 -3.98 17.59 -14.16
C TRP A 116 -2.79 17.30 -15.10
N ARG A 117 -2.93 16.33 -15.98
CA ARG A 117 -1.91 16.05 -16.99
C ARG A 117 -1.82 17.17 -18.03
N GLU A 118 -2.93 17.79 -18.37
CA GLU A 118 -3.02 18.84 -19.38
C GLU A 118 -2.72 20.22 -18.78
N GLU A 119 -3.32 20.53 -17.67
CA GLU A 119 -3.28 21.85 -17.03
C GLU A 119 -2.11 22.01 -16.02
N GLY A 120 -1.57 20.91 -15.54
CA GLY A 120 -0.62 20.91 -14.42
C GLY A 120 -1.31 21.00 -13.06
N VAL A 121 -0.51 21.21 -12.02
CA VAL A 121 -0.97 21.34 -10.63
C VAL A 121 -0.23 22.46 -9.90
N THR A 122 -0.90 23.08 -8.95
CA THR A 122 -0.26 24.04 -8.04
C THR A 122 0.54 23.29 -6.99
N LEU A 123 1.75 23.78 -6.70
CA LEU A 123 2.63 23.24 -5.68
C LEU A 123 2.83 24.23 -4.54
N THR A 124 2.95 23.72 -3.33
CA THR A 124 3.33 24.50 -2.15
C THR A 124 4.37 23.77 -1.32
N LEU A 125 5.10 24.49 -0.50
CA LEU A 125 6.04 23.91 0.45
C LEU A 125 5.33 23.60 1.77
N SER A 126 5.38 22.35 2.19
CA SER A 126 4.83 21.96 3.50
C SER A 126 5.77 22.38 4.64
N PRO A 127 5.24 22.88 5.76
CA PRO A 127 6.02 23.10 6.99
C PRO A 127 6.39 21.78 7.68
N VAL A 128 5.70 20.69 7.38
CA VAL A 128 5.99 19.36 7.93
C VAL A 128 7.27 18.82 7.30
N ARG A 129 8.28 18.57 8.12
CA ARG A 129 9.54 17.98 7.70
C ARG A 129 9.48 16.47 7.85
N LEU A 130 9.94 15.74 6.83
CA LEU A 130 10.06 14.30 6.89
C LEU A 130 11.22 13.88 7.79
N GLY A 131 10.97 12.94 8.68
CA GLY A 131 11.99 12.32 9.52
C GLY A 131 13.04 11.58 8.68
N ARG A 132 14.30 11.63 9.10
CA ARG A 132 15.38 10.88 8.47
C ARG A 132 15.63 9.60 9.24
N ASN A 133 15.21 8.48 8.68
CA ASN A 133 15.54 7.16 9.20
C ASN A 133 16.20 6.33 8.08
N PRO A 134 17.53 6.13 8.09
CA PRO A 134 18.23 5.40 7.05
C PRO A 134 17.73 3.97 6.84
N MET A 135 17.25 3.31 7.91
CA MET A 135 16.74 1.94 7.83
C MET A 135 15.40 1.84 7.09
N LEU A 136 14.59 2.90 7.14
CA LEU A 136 13.27 2.95 6.50
C LEU A 136 13.29 3.76 5.19
N ALA A 137 14.39 4.43 4.88
CA ALA A 137 14.52 5.24 3.68
C ALA A 137 14.34 4.38 2.42
N GLY A 138 13.54 4.89 1.47
CA GLY A 138 13.21 4.19 0.23
C GLY A 138 12.12 3.13 0.35
N LEU A 139 11.68 2.78 1.57
CA LEU A 139 10.57 1.83 1.76
C LEU A 139 9.20 2.51 1.64
N LYS A 140 8.29 1.83 0.99
CA LYS A 140 6.86 2.20 0.99
C LYS A 140 6.14 1.43 2.11
N HIS A 141 6.57 1.69 3.37
CA HIS A 141 6.02 1.07 4.58
C HIS A 141 4.68 1.70 4.99
N LEU A 142 3.96 1.11 5.95
CA LEU A 142 2.62 1.54 6.36
C LEU A 142 2.60 2.79 7.27
N ASN A 143 3.72 3.17 7.87
CA ASN A 143 3.82 4.37 8.71
C ASN A 143 3.81 5.62 7.83
N ARG A 144 2.63 6.19 7.55
CA ARG A 144 2.40 7.33 6.64
C ARG A 144 1.82 8.56 7.32
N LEU A 145 2.04 8.68 8.63
CA LEU A 145 1.50 9.79 9.41
C LEU A 145 2.02 11.14 8.91
N GLU A 146 3.31 11.23 8.56
CA GLU A 146 3.89 12.46 8.00
C GLU A 146 3.18 12.89 6.70
N GLN A 147 2.91 11.94 5.79
CA GLN A 147 2.19 12.22 4.54
C GLN A 147 0.73 12.62 4.79
N VAL A 148 0.09 12.02 5.80
CA VAL A 148 -1.27 12.40 6.23
C VAL A 148 -1.27 13.83 6.77
N LEU A 149 -0.33 14.18 7.65
CA LEU A 149 -0.20 15.53 8.20
C LEU A 149 0.06 16.57 7.10
N ILE A 150 0.93 16.27 6.13
CA ILE A 150 1.19 17.16 4.99
C ILE A 150 -0.11 17.40 4.21
N ARG A 151 -0.88 16.35 3.93
CA ARG A 151 -2.15 16.47 3.20
C ARG A 151 -3.19 17.27 4.00
N THR A 152 -3.34 16.95 5.28
CA THR A 152 -4.27 17.66 6.17
C THR A 152 -3.93 19.17 6.26
N HIS A 153 -2.64 19.49 6.37
CA HIS A 153 -2.20 20.89 6.36
C HIS A 153 -2.55 21.60 5.05
N LEU A 154 -2.30 20.93 3.91
CA LEU A 154 -2.64 21.48 2.60
C LEU A 154 -4.15 21.76 2.47
N GLU A 155 -4.99 20.87 2.96
CA GLU A 155 -6.45 21.01 2.92
C GLU A 155 -6.98 22.13 3.81
N GLN A 156 -6.23 22.52 4.86
CA GLN A 156 -6.59 23.61 5.77
C GLN A 156 -6.11 24.98 5.29
N THR A 157 -5.20 25.04 4.33
CA THR A 157 -4.58 26.28 3.86
C THR A 157 -5.14 26.80 2.54
N ASP A 158 -6.23 26.21 2.01
CA ASP A 158 -6.88 26.59 0.74
C ASP A 158 -5.90 26.71 -0.46
N ALA A 159 -4.84 25.94 -0.45
CA ALA A 159 -3.78 25.96 -1.46
C ALA A 159 -3.97 24.87 -2.52
#